data_78046716133f4f54c8b7decb06e55a20
#
_entry.id   78046716133f4f54c8b7decb06e55a20
#
_cell.length_a   1.000
_cell.length_b   1.000
_cell.length_c   1.000
_cell.angle_alpha   90.00
_cell.angle_beta   90.00
_cell.angle_gamma   90.00
#
_symmetry.space_group_name_H-M   'P 1'
#
loop_
_entity.id
_entity.type
_entity.pdbx_description
1 polymer ?
#
loop_
_entity_poly.entity_id
_entity_poly.type
_entity_poly.pdbx_seq_one_letter_code
_entity_poly.pdbx_strand_id
1 'polypeptide(L)'
;MKKHILCIGDSNTHGLCTDPSESADHGSRYNEEERWTCLLQKALGEEYLVIEEGLSGRTCVYDDPDMDSVNLLPILHALLNSHEPLNLLILMLGTNDAKTKFHTDPTKIAVGMQILVEEAKSVPCWGENEPKILIVAPVPIEEGVIYPDFNEKSVETTKALAREYAFLAVAEQGDFLDA
;
A
#
# COMPACT_ATOMS: atom_id res chain seq x y z
N MET A 1 -23.44 -11.68 -4.69
CA MET A 1 -21.99 -11.82 -4.38
C MET A 1 -21.55 -10.50 -3.76
N LYS A 2 -20.68 -10.52 -2.72
CA LYS A 2 -20.14 -9.27 -2.15
C LYS A 2 -19.23 -8.59 -3.15
N LYS A 3 -19.09 -7.26 -3.03
CA LYS A 3 -18.13 -6.47 -3.81
C LYS A 3 -16.76 -6.58 -3.14
N HIS A 4 -15.76 -7.06 -3.85
CA HIS A 4 -14.41 -7.27 -3.31
C HIS A 4 -13.58 -5.99 -3.42
N ILE A 5 -13.01 -5.57 -2.30
CA ILE A 5 -12.04 -4.48 -2.20
C ILE A 5 -10.73 -5.09 -1.69
N LEU A 6 -9.72 -5.11 -2.54
CA LEU A 6 -8.40 -5.61 -2.17
C LEU A 6 -7.51 -4.45 -1.74
N CYS A 7 -7.01 -4.52 -0.50
CA CYS A 7 -6.13 -3.51 0.09
C CYS A 7 -4.70 -4.06 0.16
N ILE A 8 -3.84 -3.65 -0.77
CA ILE A 8 -2.43 -4.04 -0.78
C ILE A 8 -1.59 -2.90 -0.23
N GLY A 9 -0.72 -3.21 0.72
CA GLY A 9 0.18 -2.22 1.32
C GLY A 9 1.30 -2.84 2.14
N ASP A 10 1.98 -1.99 2.87
CA ASP A 10 3.11 -2.33 3.74
C ASP A 10 2.68 -2.52 5.21
N SER A 11 3.56 -2.13 6.15
CA SER A 11 3.30 -2.18 7.59
C SER A 11 2.10 -1.34 8.01
N ASN A 12 1.80 -0.24 7.32
CA ASN A 12 0.63 0.59 7.61
C ASN A 12 -0.68 -0.18 7.32
N THR A 13 -0.70 -0.98 6.25
CA THR A 13 -1.85 -1.84 5.92
C THR A 13 -1.86 -3.10 6.76
N HIS A 14 -0.69 -3.66 7.08
CA HIS A 14 -0.58 -4.78 8.02
C HIS A 14 -1.09 -4.42 9.42
N GLY A 15 -0.98 -3.14 9.79
CA GLY A 15 -1.33 -2.64 11.11
C GLY A 15 -0.21 -2.85 12.13
N LEU A 16 1.06 -2.66 11.71
CA LEU A 16 2.19 -2.74 12.64
C LEU A 16 2.06 -1.65 13.71
N CYS A 17 2.06 -2.06 14.99
CA CYS A 17 2.12 -1.18 16.13
C CYS A 17 3.55 -1.19 16.68
N THR A 18 4.26 -0.07 16.56
CA THR A 18 5.67 0.05 17.00
C THR A 18 5.78 0.25 18.51
N ASP A 19 4.76 0.81 19.13
CA ASP A 19 4.62 0.93 20.58
C ASP A 19 3.38 0.16 21.03
N PRO A 20 3.53 -1.06 21.59
CA PRO A 20 2.39 -1.85 22.06
C PRO A 20 1.52 -1.16 23.11
N SER A 21 2.00 -0.10 23.77
CA SER A 21 1.16 0.66 24.70
C SER A 21 0.07 1.50 24.01
N GLU A 22 0.21 1.72 22.70
CA GLU A 22 -0.75 2.47 21.88
C GLU A 22 -1.84 1.57 21.28
N SER A 23 -1.70 0.23 21.34
CA SER A 23 -2.76 -0.68 20.91
C SER A 23 -3.65 -1.14 22.07
N ALA A 24 -4.92 -1.38 21.81
CA ALA A 24 -5.90 -1.72 22.84
C ALA A 24 -5.60 -3.03 23.58
N ASP A 25 -4.94 -3.97 22.92
CA ASP A 25 -4.56 -5.29 23.49
C ASP A 25 -3.04 -5.42 23.77
N HIS A 26 -2.30 -4.32 23.68
CA HIS A 26 -0.85 -4.29 23.86
C HIS A 26 -0.09 -5.21 22.90
N GLY A 27 -0.63 -5.44 21.70
CA GLY A 27 -0.02 -6.23 20.65
C GLY A 27 0.95 -5.42 19.78
N SER A 28 1.87 -6.12 19.11
CA SER A 28 2.76 -5.53 18.08
C SER A 28 2.05 -5.31 16.73
N ARG A 29 0.79 -5.68 16.63
CA ARG A 29 -0.10 -5.43 15.50
C ARG A 29 -1.43 -4.94 16.04
N TYR A 30 -1.95 -3.85 15.50
CA TYR A 30 -3.30 -3.39 15.81
C TYR A 30 -4.32 -4.48 15.53
N ASN A 31 -5.30 -4.65 16.40
CA ASN A 31 -6.35 -5.66 16.26
C ASN A 31 -7.44 -5.25 15.25
N GLU A 32 -8.47 -6.08 15.10
CA GLU A 32 -9.55 -5.89 14.13
C GLU A 32 -10.44 -4.67 14.40
N GLU A 33 -10.40 -4.10 15.61
CA GLU A 33 -11.14 -2.88 15.96
C GLU A 33 -10.33 -1.60 15.69
N GLU A 34 -9.05 -1.73 15.34
CA GLU A 34 -8.11 -0.62 15.18
C GLU A 34 -7.54 -0.49 13.76
N ARG A 35 -7.29 -1.62 13.06
CA ARG A 35 -6.74 -1.57 11.70
C ARG A 35 -7.68 -0.85 10.73
N TRP A 36 -7.12 0.06 9.94
CA TRP A 36 -7.91 0.86 9.01
C TRP A 36 -8.72 0.02 8.02
N THR A 37 -8.20 -1.11 7.57
CA THR A 37 -8.89 -2.05 6.66
C THR A 37 -10.12 -2.68 7.32
N CYS A 38 -10.01 -3.05 8.59
CA CYS A 38 -11.12 -3.58 9.38
C CYS A 38 -12.17 -2.50 9.68
N LEU A 39 -11.73 -1.27 9.97
CA LEU A 39 -12.62 -0.12 10.14
C LEU A 39 -13.35 0.20 8.83
N LEU A 40 -12.66 0.10 7.68
CA LEU A 40 -13.28 0.23 6.37
C LEU A 40 -14.35 -0.85 6.14
N GLN A 41 -14.05 -2.13 6.45
CA GLN A 41 -15.02 -3.22 6.37
C GLN A 41 -16.26 -2.93 7.23
N LYS A 42 -16.05 -2.48 8.46
CA LYS A 42 -17.14 -2.13 9.39
C LYS A 42 -18.01 -0.98 8.85
N ALA A 43 -17.39 0.04 8.27
CA ALA A 43 -18.09 1.18 7.69
C ALA A 43 -18.89 0.84 6.43
N LEU A 44 -18.36 -0.04 5.58
CA LEU A 44 -18.99 -0.44 4.31
C LEU A 44 -20.11 -1.51 4.50
N GLY A 45 -20.07 -2.27 5.60
CA GLY A 45 -21.07 -3.27 5.92
C GLY A 45 -20.97 -4.55 5.09
N GLU A 46 -22.06 -5.33 5.07
CA GLU A 46 -22.05 -6.71 4.57
C GLU A 46 -22.06 -6.84 3.04
N GLU A 47 -22.36 -5.78 2.32
CA GLU A 47 -22.35 -5.78 0.86
C GLU A 47 -20.93 -5.85 0.28
N TYR A 48 -19.91 -5.53 1.08
CA TYR A 48 -18.51 -5.50 0.70
C TYR A 48 -17.71 -6.58 1.43
N LEU A 49 -16.63 -6.97 0.80
CA LEU A 49 -15.57 -7.79 1.38
C LEU A 49 -14.26 -7.04 1.23
N VAL A 50 -13.73 -6.51 2.32
CA VAL A 50 -12.40 -5.90 2.37
C VAL A 50 -11.37 -7.00 2.65
N ILE A 51 -10.39 -7.12 1.76
CA ILE A 51 -9.36 -8.16 1.79
C ILE A 51 -8.04 -7.48 2.13
N GLU A 52 -7.38 -7.95 3.18
CA GLU A 52 -6.16 -7.36 3.71
C GLU A 52 -4.93 -8.09 3.17
N GLU A 53 -4.11 -7.40 2.38
CA GLU A 53 -2.83 -7.87 1.86
C GLU A 53 -1.70 -6.90 2.29
N GLY A 54 -1.62 -6.62 3.59
CA GLY A 54 -0.56 -5.84 4.21
C GLY A 54 0.64 -6.72 4.59
N LEU A 55 1.85 -6.33 4.19
CA LEU A 55 3.09 -6.99 4.57
C LEU A 55 4.14 -5.96 5.01
N SER A 56 4.60 -6.04 6.25
CA SER A 56 5.65 -5.16 6.76
C SER A 56 6.91 -5.23 5.89
N GLY A 57 7.44 -4.06 5.52
CA GLY A 57 8.63 -3.99 4.66
C GLY A 57 8.33 -3.97 3.16
N ARG A 58 7.07 -4.18 2.74
CA ARG A 58 6.70 -4.26 1.32
C ARG A 58 7.09 -3.01 0.55
N THR A 59 7.69 -3.23 -0.62
CA THR A 59 8.06 -2.22 -1.62
C THR A 59 7.18 -2.34 -2.86
N CYS A 60 7.16 -1.32 -3.70
CA CYS A 60 6.51 -1.39 -5.00
C CYS A 60 7.21 -2.41 -5.92
N VAL A 61 8.48 -2.18 -6.22
CA VAL A 61 9.22 -2.94 -7.25
C VAL A 61 10.67 -3.26 -6.86
N TYR A 62 11.07 -2.97 -5.62
CA TYR A 62 12.47 -3.15 -5.19
C TYR A 62 12.63 -4.43 -4.37
N ASP A 63 13.59 -5.26 -4.76
CA ASP A 63 14.03 -6.38 -3.93
C ASP A 63 14.84 -5.86 -2.75
N ASP A 64 14.45 -6.22 -1.54
CA ASP A 64 15.20 -5.87 -0.33
C ASP A 64 16.19 -7.00 -0.02
N PRO A 65 17.51 -6.73 -0.01
CA PRO A 65 18.51 -7.79 0.24
C PRO A 65 18.44 -8.38 1.65
N ASP A 66 17.77 -7.70 2.57
CA ASP A 66 17.64 -8.10 3.96
C ASP A 66 16.27 -8.72 4.30
N MET A 67 15.33 -8.69 3.35
CA MET A 67 13.95 -9.17 3.56
C MET A 67 13.42 -9.89 2.30
N ASP A 68 13.11 -11.16 2.45
CA ASP A 68 12.54 -11.96 1.37
C ASP A 68 11.09 -11.55 1.05
N SER A 69 10.73 -11.64 -0.23
CA SER A 69 9.35 -11.58 -0.72
C SER A 69 8.61 -10.25 -0.45
N VAL A 70 9.33 -9.16 -0.21
CA VAL A 70 8.72 -7.84 0.04
C VAL A 70 8.44 -7.05 -1.24
N ASN A 71 9.08 -7.38 -2.36
CA ASN A 71 8.77 -6.79 -3.68
C ASN A 71 7.37 -7.24 -4.13
N LEU A 72 6.46 -6.27 -4.32
CA LEU A 72 5.08 -6.59 -4.72
C LEU A 72 4.98 -7.08 -6.17
N LEU A 73 5.76 -6.52 -7.09
CA LEU A 73 5.57 -6.75 -8.52
C LEU A 73 5.55 -8.24 -8.91
N PRO A 74 6.47 -9.11 -8.46
CA PRO A 74 6.48 -10.52 -8.84
C PRO A 74 5.26 -11.32 -8.36
N ILE A 75 4.60 -10.87 -7.29
CA ILE A 75 3.48 -11.58 -6.68
C ILE A 75 2.12 -10.93 -6.96
N LEU A 76 2.09 -9.72 -7.53
CA LEU A 76 0.87 -8.94 -7.74
C LEU A 76 -0.16 -9.73 -8.56
N HIS A 77 0.26 -10.33 -9.67
CA HIS A 77 -0.61 -11.14 -10.53
C HIS A 77 -1.30 -12.28 -9.76
N ALA A 78 -0.55 -12.98 -8.92
CA ALA A 78 -1.09 -14.09 -8.11
C ALA A 78 -2.09 -13.57 -7.07
N LEU A 79 -1.79 -12.46 -6.39
CA LEU A 79 -2.71 -11.84 -5.43
C LEU A 79 -4.02 -11.41 -6.09
N LEU A 80 -3.94 -10.71 -7.22
CA LEU A 80 -5.12 -10.23 -7.94
C LEU A 80 -6.06 -11.38 -8.35
N ASN A 81 -5.51 -12.45 -8.97
CA ASN A 81 -6.30 -13.60 -9.38
C ASN A 81 -6.84 -14.42 -8.20
N SER A 82 -6.11 -14.46 -7.07
CA SER A 82 -6.58 -15.19 -5.89
C SER A 82 -7.80 -14.56 -5.23
N HIS A 83 -8.05 -13.28 -5.49
CA HIS A 83 -9.13 -12.51 -4.88
C HIS A 83 -10.22 -12.04 -5.87
N GLU A 84 -10.17 -12.53 -7.11
CA GLU A 84 -11.15 -12.18 -8.15
C GLU A 84 -12.60 -12.64 -7.80
N PRO A 85 -13.64 -11.97 -8.34
CA PRO A 85 -13.58 -10.75 -9.12
C PRO A 85 -13.43 -9.50 -8.25
N LEU A 86 -12.55 -8.57 -8.64
CA LEU A 86 -12.33 -7.33 -7.91
C LEU A 86 -13.29 -6.21 -8.35
N ASN A 87 -13.71 -5.40 -7.39
CA ASN A 87 -14.45 -4.16 -7.63
C ASN A 87 -13.60 -2.91 -7.38
N LEU A 88 -12.57 -3.04 -6.52
CA LEU A 88 -11.63 -1.96 -6.22
C LEU A 88 -10.30 -2.57 -5.74
N LEU A 89 -9.20 -2.05 -6.24
CA LEU A 89 -7.86 -2.26 -5.70
C LEU A 89 -7.40 -0.97 -5.02
N ILE A 90 -6.96 -1.06 -3.76
CA ILE A 90 -6.33 0.03 -3.03
C ILE A 90 -4.85 -0.30 -2.88
N LEU A 91 -3.98 0.58 -3.38
CA LEU A 91 -2.53 0.47 -3.27
C LEU A 91 -1.99 1.57 -2.36
N MET A 92 -1.44 1.21 -1.19
CA MET A 92 -0.81 2.12 -0.25
C MET A 92 0.62 1.65 0.02
N LEU A 93 1.58 2.14 -0.76
CA LEU A 93 3.00 1.79 -0.73
C LEU A 93 3.87 3.01 -0.97
N GLY A 94 5.18 2.87 -0.79
CA GLY A 94 6.18 3.89 -1.06
C GLY A 94 7.06 4.22 0.15
N THR A 95 6.60 3.94 1.37
CA THR A 95 7.39 4.16 2.59
C THR A 95 8.69 3.37 2.56
N ASN A 96 8.61 2.07 2.28
CA ASN A 96 9.80 1.20 2.26
C ASN A 96 10.68 1.44 1.03
N ASP A 97 10.11 1.91 -0.05
CA ASP A 97 10.85 2.30 -1.26
C ASP A 97 11.79 3.49 -0.99
N ALA A 98 11.48 4.31 0.03
CA ALA A 98 12.31 5.43 0.48
C ALA A 98 13.49 5.02 1.39
N LYS A 99 13.70 3.72 1.66
CA LYS A 99 14.87 3.25 2.40
C LYS A 99 16.16 3.66 1.70
N THR A 100 17.16 4.06 2.48
CA THR A 100 18.44 4.59 1.97
C THR A 100 19.16 3.64 1.02
N LYS A 101 19.03 2.35 1.25
CA LYS A 101 19.64 1.28 0.44
C LYS A 101 19.19 1.27 -1.02
N PHE A 102 17.99 1.76 -1.32
CA PHE A 102 17.46 1.77 -2.69
C PHE A 102 17.86 3.01 -3.50
N HIS A 103 18.41 4.04 -2.86
CA HIS A 103 18.84 5.28 -3.52
C HIS A 103 17.75 5.91 -4.42
N THR A 104 16.51 5.87 -3.94
CA THR A 104 15.33 6.38 -4.65
C THR A 104 15.13 7.89 -4.44
N ASP A 105 14.16 8.41 -5.14
CA ASP A 105 13.57 9.72 -5.00
C ASP A 105 12.04 9.60 -5.26
N PRO A 106 11.23 10.64 -4.99
CA PRO A 106 9.77 10.54 -5.14
C PRO A 106 9.34 10.12 -6.54
N THR A 107 10.02 10.60 -7.58
CA THR A 107 9.67 10.26 -8.97
C THR A 107 9.94 8.80 -9.29
N LYS A 108 11.08 8.24 -8.83
CA LYS A 108 11.38 6.80 -9.03
C LYS A 108 10.37 5.91 -8.31
N ILE A 109 9.94 6.31 -7.11
CA ILE A 109 8.91 5.57 -6.36
C ILE A 109 7.58 5.64 -7.11
N ALA A 110 7.20 6.81 -7.63
CA ALA A 110 5.99 6.95 -8.44
C ALA A 110 6.04 6.11 -9.72
N VAL A 111 7.19 5.97 -10.37
CA VAL A 111 7.37 5.04 -11.50
C VAL A 111 7.16 3.59 -11.07
N GLY A 112 7.65 3.19 -9.89
CA GLY A 112 7.38 1.86 -9.33
C GLY A 112 5.89 1.62 -9.09
N MET A 113 5.17 2.62 -8.54
CA MET A 113 3.72 2.56 -8.38
C MET A 113 2.99 2.51 -9.74
N GLN A 114 3.46 3.26 -10.74
CA GLN A 114 2.91 3.21 -12.10
C GLN A 114 2.98 1.81 -12.69
N ILE A 115 4.12 1.15 -12.56
CA ILE A 115 4.30 -0.23 -13.04
C ILE A 115 3.26 -1.17 -12.39
N LEU A 116 3.01 -1.03 -11.08
CA LEU A 116 2.01 -1.84 -10.38
C LEU A 116 0.59 -1.55 -10.89
N VAL A 117 0.26 -0.29 -11.15
CA VAL A 117 -1.06 0.12 -11.68
C VAL A 117 -1.27 -0.44 -13.09
N GLU A 118 -0.28 -0.31 -13.97
CA GLU A 118 -0.34 -0.84 -15.34
C GLU A 118 -0.46 -2.38 -15.34
N GLU A 119 0.33 -3.07 -14.51
CA GLU A 119 0.22 -4.52 -14.34
C GLU A 119 -1.16 -4.91 -13.83
N ALA A 120 -1.68 -4.25 -12.79
CA ALA A 120 -2.99 -4.57 -12.23
C ALA A 120 -4.13 -4.39 -13.23
N LYS A 121 -4.05 -3.39 -14.12
CA LYS A 121 -5.04 -3.18 -15.20
C LYS A 121 -4.99 -4.29 -16.24
N SER A 122 -3.82 -4.89 -16.47
CA SER A 122 -3.62 -5.95 -17.47
C SER A 122 -4.16 -7.31 -17.03
N VAL A 123 -4.30 -7.53 -15.71
CA VAL A 123 -4.76 -8.82 -15.15
C VAL A 123 -6.28 -8.95 -15.27
N PRO A 124 -6.81 -10.08 -15.79
CA PRO A 124 -8.26 -10.27 -15.99
C PRO A 124 -9.00 -10.65 -14.70
N CYS A 125 -8.75 -9.93 -13.62
CA CYS A 125 -9.31 -10.19 -12.29
C CYS A 125 -10.56 -9.34 -11.95
N TRP A 126 -11.04 -8.51 -12.88
CA TRP A 126 -12.08 -7.51 -12.64
C TRP A 126 -13.51 -8.02 -12.93
N GLY A 127 -13.64 -9.25 -13.42
CA GLY A 127 -14.92 -9.81 -13.86
C GLY A 127 -15.50 -9.01 -15.04
N GLU A 128 -16.72 -8.49 -14.86
CA GLU A 128 -17.37 -7.63 -15.85
C GLU A 128 -17.13 -6.13 -15.61
N ASN A 129 -16.31 -5.79 -14.57
CA ASN A 129 -16.04 -4.40 -14.22
C ASN A 129 -14.81 -3.88 -14.98
N GLU A 130 -14.78 -2.59 -15.25
CA GLU A 130 -13.53 -1.91 -15.60
C GLU A 130 -12.60 -1.83 -14.37
N PRO A 131 -11.27 -1.88 -14.57
CA PRO A 131 -10.31 -1.73 -13.49
C PRO A 131 -10.53 -0.44 -12.70
N LYS A 132 -10.68 -0.55 -11.37
CA LYS A 132 -10.77 0.59 -10.45
C LYS A 132 -9.64 0.52 -9.44
N ILE A 133 -8.78 1.52 -9.48
CA ILE A 133 -7.59 1.57 -8.63
C ILE A 133 -7.56 2.89 -7.88
N LEU A 134 -7.47 2.79 -6.54
CA LEU A 134 -7.21 3.91 -5.65
C LEU A 134 -5.74 3.87 -5.22
N ILE A 135 -4.99 4.90 -5.60
CA ILE A 135 -3.62 5.11 -5.15
C ILE A 135 -3.67 5.94 -3.87
N VAL A 136 -3.11 5.40 -2.79
CA VAL A 136 -3.03 6.09 -1.51
C VAL A 136 -1.58 6.46 -1.22
N ALA A 137 -1.30 7.76 -1.08
CA ALA A 137 0.00 8.18 -0.55
C ALA A 137 0.07 7.78 0.93
N PRO A 138 1.14 7.06 1.34
CA PRO A 138 1.28 6.67 2.73
C PRO A 138 1.55 7.89 3.62
N VAL A 139 1.19 7.79 4.90
CA VAL A 139 1.58 8.80 5.91
C VAL A 139 3.10 9.02 5.84
N PRO A 140 3.57 10.26 5.75
CA PRO A 140 5.00 10.55 5.70
C PRO A 140 5.75 10.04 6.93
N ILE A 141 7.00 9.65 6.75
CA ILE A 141 7.88 9.31 7.88
C ILE A 141 8.05 10.57 8.74
N GLU A 142 7.87 10.40 10.06
CA GLU A 142 8.00 11.49 11.02
C GLU A 142 9.44 11.98 11.15
N GLU A 143 9.62 13.29 11.32
CA GLU A 143 10.93 13.89 11.55
C GLU A 143 11.51 13.43 12.89
N GLY A 144 12.81 13.15 12.92
CA GLY A 144 13.52 12.74 14.13
C GLY A 144 13.37 11.26 14.48
N VAL A 145 12.56 10.51 13.77
CA VAL A 145 12.49 9.05 13.92
C VAL A 145 13.79 8.42 13.43
N ILE A 146 14.50 7.74 14.33
CA ILE A 146 15.77 7.07 14.02
C ILE A 146 15.47 5.60 13.71
N TYR A 147 15.44 5.28 12.42
CA TYR A 147 15.47 3.91 11.93
C TYR A 147 16.74 3.68 11.12
N PRO A 148 17.36 2.50 11.21
CA PRO A 148 18.61 2.22 10.47
C PRO A 148 18.51 2.44 8.97
N ASP A 149 17.34 2.20 8.39
CA ASP A 149 17.10 2.24 6.94
C ASP A 149 16.62 3.59 6.42
N PHE A 150 16.28 4.56 7.31
CA PHE A 150 15.70 5.83 6.93
C PHE A 150 16.55 7.02 7.42
N ASN A 151 16.55 8.12 6.67
CA ASN A 151 17.23 9.36 7.01
C ASN A 151 16.36 10.57 6.63
N GLU A 152 16.90 11.77 6.79
CA GLU A 152 16.22 13.04 6.43
C GLU A 152 15.70 13.03 4.98
N LYS A 153 16.51 12.51 4.04
CA LYS A 153 16.07 12.37 2.64
C LYS A 153 14.88 11.45 2.49
N SER A 154 14.79 10.38 3.27
CA SER A 154 13.63 9.47 3.28
C SER A 154 12.37 10.19 3.75
N VAL A 155 12.49 11.06 4.78
CA VAL A 155 11.40 11.91 5.27
C VAL A 155 10.91 12.86 4.17
N GLU A 156 11.83 13.59 3.52
CA GLU A 156 11.50 14.49 2.41
C GLU A 156 10.87 13.73 1.23
N THR A 157 11.40 12.55 0.92
CA THR A 157 10.89 11.70 -0.15
C THR A 157 9.45 11.29 0.12
N THR A 158 9.15 10.78 1.31
CA THR A 158 7.77 10.34 1.64
C THR A 158 6.79 11.50 1.70
N LYS A 159 7.18 12.68 2.19
CA LYS A 159 6.36 13.91 2.12
C LYS A 159 6.01 14.32 0.69
N ALA A 160 6.89 14.06 -0.27
CA ALA A 160 6.65 14.44 -1.66
C ALA A 160 5.79 13.43 -2.43
N LEU A 161 5.59 12.21 -1.92
CA LEU A 161 4.84 11.16 -2.62
C LEU A 161 3.39 11.55 -2.92
N ALA A 162 2.73 12.26 -2.02
CA ALA A 162 1.35 12.70 -2.23
C ALA A 162 1.19 13.46 -3.55
N ARG A 163 2.12 14.38 -3.84
CA ARG A 163 2.12 15.14 -5.09
C ARG A 163 2.36 14.24 -6.31
N GLU A 164 3.36 13.38 -6.26
CA GLU A 164 3.71 12.50 -7.38
C GLU A 164 2.56 11.51 -7.67
N TYR A 165 1.94 10.94 -6.63
CA TYR A 165 0.83 10.01 -6.77
C TYR A 165 -0.46 10.68 -7.25
N ALA A 166 -0.71 11.94 -6.87
CA ALA A 166 -1.82 12.70 -7.44
C ALA A 166 -1.67 12.89 -8.96
N PHE A 167 -0.46 13.20 -9.45
CA PHE A 167 -0.19 13.28 -10.89
C PHE A 167 -0.31 11.91 -11.57
N LEU A 168 0.21 10.87 -10.94
CA LEU A 168 0.10 9.51 -11.45
C LEU A 168 -1.37 9.07 -11.58
N ALA A 169 -2.18 9.30 -10.56
CA ALA A 169 -3.60 8.94 -10.60
C ALA A 169 -4.34 9.60 -11.76
N VAL A 170 -4.07 10.89 -12.03
CA VAL A 170 -4.64 11.58 -13.20
C VAL A 170 -4.17 10.95 -14.50
N ALA A 171 -2.87 10.65 -14.63
CA ALA A 171 -2.31 10.05 -15.85
C ALA A 171 -2.90 8.65 -16.11
N GLU A 172 -3.08 7.88 -15.07
CA GLU A 172 -3.60 6.51 -15.10
C GLU A 172 -5.14 6.42 -15.03
N GLN A 173 -5.86 7.54 -15.01
CA GLN A 173 -7.33 7.58 -14.89
C GLN A 173 -7.84 6.81 -13.65
N GLY A 174 -7.05 6.83 -12.57
CA GLY A 174 -7.37 6.25 -11.27
C GLY A 174 -7.78 7.31 -10.25
N ASP A 175 -8.11 6.83 -9.05
CA ASP A 175 -8.44 7.69 -7.91
C ASP A 175 -7.20 7.89 -7.01
N PHE A 176 -7.19 8.99 -6.25
CA PHE A 176 -6.09 9.35 -5.35
C PHE A 176 -6.62 9.74 -3.96
N LEU A 177 -5.87 9.34 -2.93
CA LEU A 177 -6.08 9.76 -1.54
C LEU A 177 -4.72 10.08 -0.90
N ASP A 178 -4.63 11.19 -0.19
CA ASP A 178 -3.53 11.55 0.69
C ASP A 178 -3.88 11.15 2.13
N ALA A 179 -3.12 10.22 2.74
CA ALA A 179 -3.44 9.64 4.04
C ALA A 179 -2.86 10.45 5.22
#